data_11e6ffde9eb300ac4d1adf12475985a7
#
_entry.id   11e6ffde9eb300ac4d1adf12475985a7
#
_cell.length_a   1.000
_cell.length_b   1.000
_cell.length_c   1.000
_cell.angle_alpha   90.00
_cell.angle_beta   90.00
_cell.angle_gamma   90.00
#
_symmetry.space_group_name_H-M   'P 1'
#
loop_
_entity.id
_entity.type
_entity.pdbx_description
1 polymer ?
#
loop_
_entity_poly.entity_id
_entity_poly.type
_entity_poly.pdbx_seq_one_letter_code
_entity_poly.pdbx_strand_id
1 'polypeptide(L)'
;MLDEAVNGLNIRDNGIYIDGTFGRGGHSRLILSQLGPEGHLIAIDRDPQAIEAAKSITDPRFSIVHGPFSDLAHYVRELDLVGRINGVLLDLGVSSPQLDDPERGFSFMRDGPLDMRMDPTRGISAAEWLMKASADDIAWVLKTFGEERFAKRLAKAIVERNLTQPMTRTKELADLIANASPFREKHKHPATRSFQAIRIYINSELEEIERALDGALEVLAPEGRLSVISFHSLEDRIVKNFIRHHSRGPQVPAGLPLTEAQLRSMGGRTLKSVGKMMPPDAEVAENPRARSSVLRFAERIKE
;
A
#
# COMPACT_ATOMS: atom_id res chain seq x y z
N MET A 1 -14.06 1.41 -3.10
CA MET A 1 -14.69 1.51 -1.74
C MET A 1 -14.40 2.85 -1.05
N LEU A 2 -14.63 3.93 -1.79
CA LEU A 2 -14.38 5.29 -1.29
C LEU A 2 -15.22 5.60 -0.03
N ASP A 3 -16.52 5.44 -0.13
CA ASP A 3 -17.43 5.78 0.97
C ASP A 3 -17.23 4.87 2.18
N GLU A 4 -17.08 3.58 1.94
CA GLU A 4 -16.89 2.57 2.98
C GLU A 4 -15.60 2.81 3.77
N ALA A 5 -14.50 3.13 3.07
CA ALA A 5 -13.21 3.40 3.70
C ALA A 5 -13.27 4.65 4.59
N VAL A 6 -13.90 5.71 4.13
CA VAL A 6 -14.07 6.95 4.90
C VAL A 6 -15.06 6.73 6.04
N ASN A 7 -16.16 6.01 5.81
CA ASN A 7 -17.11 5.66 6.87
C ASN A 7 -16.43 4.86 8.00
N GLY A 8 -15.48 3.99 7.65
CA GLY A 8 -14.70 3.23 8.62
C GLY A 8 -13.87 4.09 9.58
N LEU A 9 -13.57 5.34 9.20
CA LEU A 9 -12.85 6.27 10.07
C LEU A 9 -13.71 6.84 11.20
N ASN A 10 -15.05 6.74 11.11
CA ASN A 10 -15.97 7.31 12.10
C ASN A 10 -15.64 8.78 12.41
N ILE A 11 -15.68 9.63 11.38
CA ILE A 11 -15.18 11.00 11.43
C ILE A 11 -15.95 11.84 12.44
N ARG A 12 -15.18 12.54 13.29
CA ARG A 12 -15.66 13.56 14.21
C ARG A 12 -15.37 14.95 13.66
N ASP A 13 -16.25 15.91 13.87
CA ASP A 13 -16.15 17.28 13.31
C ASP A 13 -14.79 17.94 13.59
N ASN A 14 -14.27 17.76 14.79
CA ASN A 14 -13.04 18.39 15.27
C ASN A 14 -11.83 17.46 15.25
N GLY A 15 -11.95 16.30 14.60
CA GLY A 15 -10.88 15.30 14.58
C GLY A 15 -9.72 15.65 13.66
N ILE A 16 -8.61 14.97 13.89
CA ILE A 16 -7.41 15.06 13.05
C ILE A 16 -7.23 13.73 12.33
N TYR A 17 -7.17 13.78 11.01
CA TYR A 17 -7.11 12.59 10.17
C TYR A 17 -5.89 12.60 9.26
N ILE A 18 -5.43 11.40 8.90
CA ILE A 18 -4.34 11.20 7.95
C ILE A 18 -4.86 10.40 6.77
N ASP A 19 -4.67 10.93 5.55
CA ASP A 19 -4.78 10.18 4.30
C ASP A 19 -3.35 9.87 3.85
N GLY A 20 -2.88 8.65 4.09
CA GLY A 20 -1.51 8.24 3.79
C GLY A 20 -1.23 7.99 2.31
N THR A 21 -2.26 8.01 1.48
CA THR A 21 -2.21 7.69 0.06
C THR A 21 -3.09 8.66 -0.73
N PHE A 22 -2.65 9.92 -0.80
CA PHE A 22 -3.47 11.01 -1.34
C PHE A 22 -3.95 10.74 -2.78
N GLY A 23 -3.05 10.32 -3.68
CA GLY A 23 -3.36 10.06 -5.08
C GLY A 23 -3.86 11.32 -5.81
N ARG A 24 -5.15 11.35 -6.10
CA ARG A 24 -5.81 12.51 -6.71
C ARG A 24 -6.84 13.16 -5.79
N GLY A 25 -6.89 12.73 -4.54
CA GLY A 25 -7.65 13.40 -3.49
C GLY A 25 -9.09 12.94 -3.28
N GLY A 26 -9.47 11.79 -3.82
CA GLY A 26 -10.83 11.28 -3.64
C GLY A 26 -11.21 11.08 -2.17
N HIS A 27 -10.42 10.32 -1.44
CA HIS A 27 -10.63 10.11 0.00
C HIS A 27 -10.47 11.40 0.79
N SER A 28 -9.43 12.19 0.49
CA SER A 28 -9.18 13.46 1.18
C SER A 28 -10.33 14.45 1.06
N ARG A 29 -10.90 14.61 -0.14
CA ARG A 29 -12.04 15.50 -0.34
C ARG A 29 -13.27 15.04 0.43
N LEU A 30 -13.53 13.74 0.47
CA LEU A 30 -14.66 13.19 1.22
C LEU A 30 -14.46 13.38 2.73
N ILE A 31 -13.24 13.17 3.24
CA ILE A 31 -12.92 13.43 4.64
C ILE A 31 -13.17 14.91 4.98
N LEU A 32 -12.65 15.83 4.16
CA LEU A 32 -12.84 17.28 4.37
C LEU A 32 -14.31 17.67 4.39
N SER A 33 -15.15 17.04 3.56
CA SER A 33 -16.59 17.31 3.52
C SER A 33 -17.31 16.94 4.81
N GLN A 34 -16.73 16.06 5.62
CA GLN A 34 -17.29 15.58 6.89
C GLN A 34 -16.68 16.27 8.12
N LEU A 35 -15.61 17.05 7.93
CA LEU A 35 -14.96 17.78 9.01
C LEU A 35 -15.64 19.14 9.26
N GLY A 36 -15.68 19.55 10.53
CA GLY A 36 -16.03 20.90 10.92
C GLY A 36 -14.84 21.88 10.85
N PRO A 37 -15.07 23.15 11.25
CA PRO A 37 -14.02 24.18 11.15
C PRO A 37 -12.75 23.88 11.96
N GLU A 38 -12.86 23.13 13.02
CA GLU A 38 -11.75 22.77 13.92
C GLU A 38 -11.07 21.45 13.52
N GLY A 39 -11.56 20.77 12.49
CA GLY A 39 -10.97 19.54 12.00
C GLY A 39 -9.72 19.80 11.16
N HIS A 40 -8.87 18.80 11.04
CA HIS A 40 -7.65 18.86 10.22
C HIS A 40 -7.44 17.56 9.46
N LEU A 41 -6.90 17.68 8.26
CA LEU A 41 -6.50 16.55 7.42
C LEU A 41 -5.06 16.73 6.97
N ILE A 42 -4.23 15.74 7.28
CA ILE A 42 -2.85 15.64 6.81
C ILE A 42 -2.83 14.56 5.73
N ALA A 43 -2.53 14.93 4.50
CA ALA A 43 -2.38 13.98 3.40
C ALA A 43 -0.90 13.75 3.11
N ILE A 44 -0.59 12.55 2.63
CA ILE A 44 0.77 12.12 2.32
C ILE A 44 0.75 11.45 0.95
N ASP A 45 1.75 11.73 0.14
CA ASP A 45 2.02 10.94 -1.07
C ASP A 45 3.49 11.07 -1.44
N ARG A 46 4.07 9.99 -1.94
CA ARG A 46 5.44 10.01 -2.43
C ARG A 46 5.56 10.35 -3.91
N ASP A 47 4.44 10.35 -4.64
CA ASP A 47 4.38 10.66 -6.06
C ASP A 47 4.34 12.18 -6.27
N PRO A 48 5.34 12.78 -6.96
CA PRO A 48 5.33 14.21 -7.25
C PRO A 48 4.09 14.67 -8.02
N GLN A 49 3.50 13.81 -8.85
CA GLN A 49 2.27 14.15 -9.58
C GLN A 49 1.06 14.24 -8.65
N ALA A 50 1.03 13.44 -7.58
CA ALA A 50 0.01 13.55 -6.54
C ALA A 50 0.15 14.85 -5.75
N ILE A 51 1.38 15.25 -5.44
CA ILE A 51 1.66 16.53 -4.77
C ILE A 51 1.20 17.70 -5.62
N GLU A 52 1.44 17.66 -6.92
CA GLU A 52 0.95 18.69 -7.86
C GLU A 52 -0.59 18.74 -7.88
N ALA A 53 -1.24 17.58 -7.91
CA ALA A 53 -2.71 17.50 -7.85
C ALA A 53 -3.27 18.08 -6.55
N ALA A 54 -2.56 17.95 -5.44
CA ALA A 54 -2.99 18.45 -4.13
C ALA A 54 -3.06 19.99 -4.08
N LYS A 55 -2.37 20.69 -4.95
CA LYS A 55 -2.41 22.17 -5.01
C LYS A 55 -3.79 22.73 -5.34
N SER A 56 -4.68 21.91 -5.92
CA SER A 56 -6.05 22.30 -6.20
C SER A 56 -6.91 22.39 -4.94
N ILE A 57 -6.47 21.82 -3.83
CA ILE A 57 -7.18 21.87 -2.55
C ILE A 57 -6.63 23.06 -1.75
N THR A 58 -7.41 24.12 -1.65
CA THR A 58 -7.03 25.37 -0.96
C THR A 58 -7.63 25.48 0.44
N ASP A 59 -8.29 24.45 0.92
CA ASP A 59 -8.92 24.39 2.24
C ASP A 59 -7.87 24.57 3.35
N PRO A 60 -8.05 25.52 4.29
CA PRO A 60 -7.07 25.75 5.35
C PRO A 60 -6.93 24.59 6.34
N ARG A 61 -7.88 23.66 6.36
CA ARG A 61 -7.81 22.43 7.21
C ARG A 61 -6.93 21.35 6.60
N PHE A 62 -6.55 21.51 5.34
CA PHE A 62 -5.78 20.52 4.56
C PHE A 62 -4.31 20.88 4.52
N SER A 63 -3.44 19.88 4.73
CA SER A 63 -2.02 19.96 4.44
C SER A 63 -1.55 18.70 3.73
N ILE A 64 -0.51 18.82 2.89
CA ILE A 64 0.07 17.74 2.11
C ILE A 64 1.55 17.59 2.40
N VAL A 65 2.02 16.37 2.57
CA VAL A 65 3.43 16.03 2.79
C VAL A 65 3.91 15.18 1.62
N HIS A 66 5.03 15.57 0.99
CA HIS A 66 5.70 14.75 -0.01
C HIS A 66 6.65 13.78 0.67
N GLY A 67 6.33 12.52 0.64
CA GLY A 67 7.14 11.47 1.21
C GLY A 67 6.40 10.14 1.29
N PRO A 68 7.07 9.08 1.73
CA PRO A 68 6.45 7.80 1.90
C PRO A 68 5.55 7.77 3.13
N PHE A 69 4.43 7.05 3.06
CA PHE A 69 3.54 6.89 4.21
C PHE A 69 4.17 6.06 5.35
N SER A 70 5.24 5.34 5.06
CA SER A 70 6.03 4.67 6.11
C SER A 70 6.60 5.63 7.16
N ASP A 71 6.76 6.90 6.81
CA ASP A 71 7.26 7.94 7.72
C ASP A 71 6.15 8.75 8.39
N LEU A 72 4.90 8.28 8.33
CA LEU A 72 3.77 9.03 8.89
C LEU A 72 3.95 9.39 10.37
N ALA A 73 4.52 8.49 11.16
CA ALA A 73 4.76 8.76 12.58
C ALA A 73 5.77 9.89 12.77
N HIS A 74 6.80 9.96 11.93
CA HIS A 74 7.78 11.04 11.94
C HIS A 74 7.12 12.40 11.66
N TYR A 75 6.27 12.47 10.63
CA TYR A 75 5.54 13.71 10.29
C TYR A 75 4.64 14.17 11.45
N VAL A 76 3.98 13.22 12.10
CA VAL A 76 3.10 13.52 13.24
C VAL A 76 3.90 13.97 14.47
N ARG A 77 5.06 13.34 14.74
CA ARG A 77 5.94 13.77 15.82
C ARG A 77 6.42 15.22 15.65
N GLU A 78 6.77 15.60 14.43
CA GLU A 78 7.20 16.98 14.13
C GLU A 78 6.08 18.00 14.38
N LEU A 79 4.83 17.59 14.26
CA LEU A 79 3.66 18.44 14.52
C LEU A 79 3.20 18.39 15.99
N ASP A 80 3.86 17.57 16.83
CA ASP A 80 3.51 17.33 18.22
C ASP A 80 2.06 16.83 18.39
N LEU A 81 1.66 15.88 17.53
CA LEU A 81 0.30 15.32 17.47
C LEU A 81 0.23 13.82 17.80
N VAL A 82 1.31 13.22 18.31
CA VAL A 82 1.33 11.79 18.67
C VAL A 82 0.26 11.50 19.72
N GLY A 83 -0.55 10.45 19.45
CA GLY A 83 -1.67 10.09 20.33
C GLY A 83 -2.90 10.96 20.15
N ARG A 84 -2.90 11.87 19.17
CA ARG A 84 -4.01 12.80 18.90
C ARG A 84 -4.66 12.60 17.54
N ILE A 85 -4.22 11.61 16.77
CA ILE A 85 -4.75 11.33 15.43
C ILE A 85 -6.01 10.47 15.57
N ASN A 86 -7.13 10.94 15.07
CA ASN A 86 -8.44 10.28 15.17
C ASN A 86 -8.69 9.24 14.08
N GLY A 87 -7.90 9.25 13.02
CA GLY A 87 -7.99 8.21 12.01
C GLY A 87 -6.87 8.27 10.99
N VAL A 88 -6.52 7.10 10.47
CA VAL A 88 -5.53 6.90 9.40
C VAL A 88 -6.17 6.05 8.32
N LEU A 89 -6.15 6.54 7.09
CA LEU A 89 -6.63 5.82 5.91
C LEU A 89 -5.46 5.53 4.97
N LEU A 90 -5.36 4.28 4.54
CA LEU A 90 -4.37 3.82 3.57
C LEU A 90 -5.09 3.08 2.43
N ASP A 91 -4.88 3.55 1.20
CA ASP A 91 -5.36 2.90 -0.03
C ASP A 91 -4.13 2.38 -0.77
N LEU A 92 -3.84 1.09 -0.58
CA LEU A 92 -2.56 0.49 -0.95
C LEU A 92 -2.45 0.21 -2.45
N GLY A 93 -1.21 0.09 -2.91
CA GLY A 93 -0.87 -0.26 -4.27
C GLY A 93 -0.74 0.92 -5.21
N VAL A 94 -0.86 0.65 -6.51
CA VAL A 94 -0.75 1.68 -7.56
C VAL A 94 -2.08 2.37 -7.79
N SER A 95 -2.01 3.66 -8.06
CA SER A 95 -3.19 4.45 -8.45
C SER A 95 -3.55 4.24 -9.92
N SER A 96 -4.81 4.52 -10.28
CA SER A 96 -5.23 4.47 -11.68
C SER A 96 -4.42 5.43 -12.57
N PRO A 97 -4.13 6.68 -12.18
CA PRO A 97 -3.27 7.55 -12.97
C PRO A 97 -1.87 6.97 -13.22
N GLN A 98 -1.28 6.28 -12.25
CA GLN A 98 0.01 5.61 -12.43
C GLN A 98 -0.08 4.47 -13.46
N LEU A 99 -1.13 3.66 -13.39
CA LEU A 99 -1.34 2.55 -14.33
C LEU A 99 -1.68 3.03 -15.74
N ASP A 100 -2.44 4.11 -15.86
CA ASP A 100 -2.95 4.60 -17.14
C ASP A 100 -1.90 5.41 -17.92
N ASP A 101 -0.88 5.95 -17.27
CA ASP A 101 0.19 6.70 -17.90
C ASP A 101 1.33 5.76 -18.34
N PRO A 102 1.51 5.51 -19.64
CA PRO A 102 2.57 4.62 -20.12
C PRO A 102 3.97 5.11 -19.76
N GLU A 103 4.17 6.43 -19.57
CA GLU A 103 5.46 7.00 -19.19
C GLU A 103 5.91 6.60 -17.78
N ARG A 104 5.00 6.16 -16.93
CA ARG A 104 5.32 5.70 -15.58
C ARG A 104 5.83 4.25 -15.54
N GLY A 105 5.53 3.44 -16.55
CA GLY A 105 6.08 2.11 -16.71
C GLY A 105 5.51 1.03 -15.78
N PHE A 106 4.34 1.24 -15.18
CA PHE A 106 3.69 0.24 -14.33
C PHE A 106 2.95 -0.85 -15.10
N SER A 107 2.49 -0.53 -16.28
CA SER A 107 1.68 -1.40 -17.13
C SER A 107 2.36 -1.67 -18.47
N PHE A 108 2.08 -2.82 -19.05
CA PHE A 108 2.50 -3.17 -20.42
C PHE A 108 1.35 -3.10 -21.43
N MET A 109 0.18 -2.62 -21.02
CA MET A 109 -0.97 -2.45 -21.92
C MET A 109 -0.67 -1.42 -23.01
N ARG A 110 0.12 -0.42 -22.72
CA ARG A 110 0.73 0.50 -23.68
C ARG A 110 2.22 0.58 -23.40
N ASP A 111 3.02 0.66 -24.48
CA ASP A 111 4.46 0.71 -24.35
C ASP A 111 4.94 2.03 -23.73
N GLY A 112 5.91 1.95 -22.85
CA GLY A 112 6.51 3.08 -22.20
C GLY A 112 7.86 2.73 -21.56
N PRO A 113 8.54 3.71 -20.95
CA PRO A 113 9.79 3.45 -20.22
C PRO A 113 9.59 2.41 -19.11
N LEU A 114 10.54 1.52 -18.94
CA LEU A 114 10.49 0.47 -17.90
C LEU A 114 10.97 1.07 -16.57
N ASP A 115 10.13 1.89 -15.97
CA ASP A 115 10.47 2.64 -14.74
C ASP A 115 9.89 2.00 -13.48
N MET A 116 8.58 1.98 -13.32
CA MET A 116 7.81 1.45 -12.19
C MET A 116 8.01 2.18 -10.85
N ARG A 117 8.75 3.29 -10.79
CA ARG A 117 8.90 4.03 -9.53
C ARG A 117 7.66 4.88 -9.23
N MET A 118 7.15 4.79 -8.03
CA MET A 118 6.07 5.68 -7.55
C MET A 118 6.60 7.10 -7.34
N ASP A 119 7.84 7.23 -6.86
CA ASP A 119 8.59 8.49 -6.85
C ASP A 119 9.77 8.39 -7.83
N PRO A 120 9.62 8.93 -9.06
CA PRO A 120 10.70 8.84 -10.05
C PRO A 120 11.90 9.74 -9.74
N THR A 121 11.86 10.53 -8.69
CA THR A 121 12.99 11.37 -8.25
C THR A 121 13.95 10.62 -7.32
N ARG A 122 13.63 9.40 -6.92
CA ARG A 122 14.42 8.60 -5.98
C ARG A 122 14.65 7.18 -6.47
N GLY A 123 15.75 6.60 -6.03
CA GLY A 123 16.07 5.20 -6.31
C GLY A 123 16.37 4.93 -7.77
N ILE A 124 16.25 3.68 -8.16
CA ILE A 124 16.53 3.24 -9.53
C ILE A 124 15.25 2.69 -10.18
N SER A 125 15.18 2.82 -11.50
CA SER A 125 14.08 2.27 -12.29
C SER A 125 14.14 0.74 -12.36
N ALA A 126 13.04 0.13 -12.77
CA ALA A 126 13.01 -1.32 -13.03
C ALA A 126 14.05 -1.73 -14.08
N ALA A 127 14.19 -0.94 -15.14
CA ALA A 127 15.20 -1.21 -16.18
C ALA A 127 16.63 -1.24 -15.59
N GLU A 128 16.98 -0.26 -14.78
CA GLU A 128 18.30 -0.19 -14.13
C GLU A 128 18.52 -1.35 -13.17
N TRP A 129 17.50 -1.70 -12.38
CA TRP A 129 17.60 -2.83 -11.46
C TRP A 129 17.80 -4.16 -12.21
N LEU A 130 17.04 -4.39 -13.26
CA LEU A 130 17.14 -5.62 -14.07
C LEU A 130 18.52 -5.75 -14.77
N MET A 131 19.19 -4.63 -15.03
CA MET A 131 20.56 -4.63 -15.56
C MET A 131 21.61 -5.04 -14.54
N LYS A 132 21.37 -4.71 -13.26
CA LYS A 132 22.36 -4.92 -12.18
C LYS A 132 22.15 -6.22 -11.44
N ALA A 133 20.91 -6.65 -11.28
CA ALA A 133 20.54 -7.80 -10.44
C ALA A 133 21.01 -9.12 -11.06
N SER A 134 21.43 -10.05 -10.21
CA SER A 134 21.72 -11.42 -10.61
C SER A 134 20.46 -12.16 -11.00
N ALA A 135 20.60 -13.25 -11.77
CA ALA A 135 19.47 -14.11 -12.08
C ALA A 135 18.80 -14.66 -10.81
N ASP A 136 19.58 -15.01 -9.80
CA ASP A 136 19.06 -15.52 -8.52
C ASP A 136 18.22 -14.46 -7.79
N ASP A 137 18.68 -13.23 -7.75
CA ASP A 137 17.93 -12.12 -7.13
C ASP A 137 16.62 -11.82 -7.87
N ILE A 138 16.66 -11.79 -9.19
CA ILE A 138 15.47 -11.60 -10.01
C ILE A 138 14.48 -12.76 -9.79
N ALA A 139 14.95 -14.00 -9.80
CA ALA A 139 14.12 -15.16 -9.56
C ALA A 139 13.45 -15.11 -8.19
N TRP A 140 14.21 -14.71 -7.16
CA TRP A 140 13.66 -14.56 -5.81
C TRP A 140 12.54 -13.53 -5.75
N VAL A 141 12.70 -12.38 -6.39
CA VAL A 141 11.68 -11.33 -6.46
C VAL A 141 10.44 -11.83 -7.18
N LEU A 142 10.61 -12.44 -8.36
CA LEU A 142 9.47 -12.94 -9.15
C LEU A 142 8.67 -14.01 -8.40
N LYS A 143 9.35 -14.89 -7.68
CA LYS A 143 8.72 -15.95 -6.90
C LYS A 143 8.04 -15.37 -5.64
N THR A 144 8.77 -14.56 -4.89
CA THR A 144 8.32 -14.07 -3.58
C THR A 144 7.15 -13.08 -3.69
N PHE A 145 7.23 -12.14 -4.63
CA PHE A 145 6.23 -11.07 -4.76
C PHE A 145 5.24 -11.26 -5.89
N GLY A 146 5.51 -12.17 -6.82
CA GLY A 146 4.64 -12.43 -7.96
C GLY A 146 4.00 -13.81 -7.94
N GLU A 147 4.43 -14.69 -7.06
CA GLU A 147 4.05 -16.10 -7.07
C GLU A 147 4.29 -16.74 -8.45
N GLU A 148 5.37 -16.29 -9.12
CA GLU A 148 5.71 -16.73 -10.47
C GLU A 148 6.29 -18.15 -10.43
N ARG A 149 5.56 -19.07 -11.04
CA ARG A 149 5.95 -20.49 -11.10
C ARG A 149 7.26 -20.73 -11.84
N PHE A 150 7.52 -19.94 -12.88
CA PHE A 150 8.69 -20.08 -13.76
C PHE A 150 9.77 -19.03 -13.48
N ALA A 151 9.87 -18.59 -12.24
CA ALA A 151 10.74 -17.50 -11.82
C ALA A 151 12.19 -17.66 -12.28
N LYS A 152 12.79 -18.84 -12.09
CA LYS A 152 14.18 -19.11 -12.49
C LYS A 152 14.36 -19.01 -13.99
N ARG A 153 13.45 -19.58 -14.76
CA ARG A 153 13.49 -19.57 -16.22
C ARG A 153 13.37 -18.14 -16.75
N LEU A 154 12.43 -17.36 -16.20
CA LEU A 154 12.22 -15.97 -16.61
C LEU A 154 13.41 -15.08 -16.22
N ALA A 155 13.95 -15.25 -15.03
CA ALA A 155 15.13 -14.51 -14.56
C ALA A 155 16.34 -14.75 -15.46
N LYS A 156 16.58 -15.99 -15.83
CA LYS A 156 17.66 -16.35 -16.77
C LYS A 156 17.46 -15.69 -18.12
N ALA A 157 16.24 -15.73 -18.65
CA ALA A 157 15.93 -15.10 -19.94
C ALA A 157 16.14 -13.58 -19.90
N ILE A 158 15.76 -12.92 -18.80
CA ILE A 158 15.99 -11.49 -18.60
C ILE A 158 17.48 -11.15 -18.60
N VAL A 159 18.29 -11.88 -17.82
CA VAL A 159 19.73 -11.64 -17.73
C VAL A 159 20.41 -11.86 -19.08
N GLU A 160 20.10 -12.95 -19.78
CA GLU A 160 20.66 -13.25 -21.11
C GLU A 160 20.32 -12.16 -22.12
N ARG A 161 19.07 -11.69 -22.15
CA ARG A 161 18.63 -10.62 -23.04
C ARG A 161 19.37 -9.32 -22.78
N ASN A 162 19.53 -8.95 -21.50
CA ASN A 162 20.19 -7.71 -21.11
C ASN A 162 21.70 -7.69 -21.41
N LEU A 163 22.33 -8.85 -21.51
CA LEU A 163 23.74 -8.94 -21.90
C LEU A 163 23.99 -8.49 -23.36
N THR A 164 23.03 -8.72 -24.25
CA THR A 164 23.18 -8.41 -25.66
C THR A 164 22.38 -7.18 -26.11
N GLN A 165 21.17 -7.03 -25.58
CA GLN A 165 20.27 -5.94 -25.94
C GLN A 165 19.47 -5.51 -24.72
N PRO A 166 19.96 -4.52 -23.95
CA PRO A 166 19.29 -4.08 -22.73
C PRO A 166 17.85 -3.65 -22.95
N MET A 167 16.96 -4.14 -22.11
CA MET A 167 15.54 -3.76 -22.13
C MET A 167 15.32 -2.44 -21.42
N THR A 168 14.66 -1.50 -22.09
CA THR A 168 14.34 -0.18 -21.56
C THR A 168 12.85 0.15 -21.62
N ARG A 169 12.06 -0.73 -22.25
CA ARG A 169 10.62 -0.53 -22.52
C ARG A 169 9.79 -1.62 -21.87
N THR A 170 8.61 -1.26 -21.41
CA THR A 170 7.66 -2.20 -20.78
C THR A 170 7.25 -3.33 -21.72
N LYS A 171 7.03 -3.02 -23.00
CA LYS A 171 6.64 -4.01 -24.01
C LYS A 171 7.75 -5.03 -24.24
N GLU A 172 9.01 -4.61 -24.27
CA GLU A 172 10.15 -5.51 -24.43
C GLU A 172 10.19 -6.58 -23.33
N LEU A 173 10.00 -6.16 -22.09
CA LEU A 173 9.96 -7.08 -20.95
C LEU A 173 8.74 -8.00 -21.02
N ALA A 174 7.56 -7.45 -21.29
CA ALA A 174 6.34 -8.24 -21.38
C ALA A 174 6.41 -9.31 -22.49
N ASP A 175 6.93 -8.96 -23.65
CA ASP A 175 7.10 -9.89 -24.77
C ASP A 175 8.13 -10.98 -24.45
N LEU A 176 9.24 -10.62 -23.83
CA LEU A 176 10.25 -11.60 -23.40
C LEU A 176 9.66 -12.62 -22.42
N ILE A 177 8.90 -12.15 -21.42
CA ILE A 177 8.26 -13.03 -20.43
C ILE A 177 7.23 -13.93 -21.10
N ALA A 178 6.41 -13.39 -22.01
CA ALA A 178 5.42 -14.17 -22.74
C ALA A 178 6.06 -15.28 -23.58
N ASN A 179 7.17 -14.98 -24.25
CA ASN A 179 7.90 -15.95 -25.09
C ASN A 179 8.64 -17.01 -24.26
N ALA A 180 9.11 -16.65 -23.06
CA ALA A 180 9.82 -17.56 -22.18
C ALA A 180 8.90 -18.41 -21.30
N SER A 181 7.62 -18.04 -21.17
CA SER A 181 6.67 -18.77 -20.34
C SER A 181 6.15 -20.02 -21.02
N PRO A 182 6.35 -21.21 -20.43
CA PRO A 182 5.92 -22.47 -21.05
C PRO A 182 4.42 -22.72 -20.92
N PHE A 183 3.74 -21.99 -20.04
CA PHE A 183 2.31 -22.11 -19.79
C PHE A 183 1.65 -20.74 -19.68
N ARG A 184 0.45 -20.61 -20.24
CA ARG A 184 -0.34 -19.37 -20.17
C ARG A 184 -1.64 -19.62 -19.40
N GLU A 185 -1.89 -18.79 -18.40
CA GLU A 185 -3.17 -18.78 -17.71
C GLU A 185 -4.27 -18.24 -18.62
N LYS A 186 -5.49 -18.79 -18.48
CA LYS A 186 -6.61 -18.48 -19.39
C LYS A 186 -7.03 -17.01 -19.38
N HIS A 187 -6.95 -16.34 -18.22
CA HIS A 187 -7.48 -14.99 -18.03
C HIS A 187 -6.43 -13.96 -17.60
N LYS A 188 -5.16 -14.30 -17.66
CA LYS A 188 -4.08 -13.45 -17.19
C LYS A 188 -2.90 -13.50 -18.17
N HIS A 189 -2.42 -12.32 -18.58
CA HIS A 189 -1.22 -12.24 -19.40
C HIS A 189 -0.02 -12.81 -18.63
N PRO A 190 0.88 -13.56 -19.29
CA PRO A 190 2.05 -14.17 -18.63
C PRO A 190 2.95 -13.20 -17.87
N ALA A 191 3.00 -11.93 -18.28
CA ALA A 191 3.81 -10.90 -17.63
C ALA A 191 3.18 -10.25 -16.39
N THR A 192 1.90 -10.50 -16.12
CA THR A 192 1.18 -9.81 -15.02
C THR A 192 1.83 -10.03 -13.66
N ARG A 193 2.17 -11.27 -13.33
CA ARG A 193 2.79 -11.63 -12.04
C ARG A 193 4.18 -11.02 -11.89
N SER A 194 4.97 -11.04 -12.98
CA SER A 194 6.32 -10.49 -12.98
C SER A 194 6.32 -8.96 -12.85
N PHE A 195 5.41 -8.27 -13.53
CA PHE A 195 5.28 -6.81 -13.39
C PHE A 195 4.87 -6.42 -11.96
N GLN A 196 3.93 -7.14 -11.37
CA GLN A 196 3.55 -6.94 -9.96
C GLN A 196 4.75 -7.14 -9.04
N ALA A 197 5.50 -8.24 -9.22
CA ALA A 197 6.64 -8.57 -8.38
C ALA A 197 7.72 -7.50 -8.44
N ILE A 198 8.09 -7.06 -9.63
CA ILE A 198 9.12 -6.04 -9.84
C ILE A 198 8.65 -4.71 -9.25
N ARG A 199 7.40 -4.32 -9.49
CA ARG A 199 6.81 -3.10 -8.92
C ARG A 199 6.89 -3.09 -7.39
N ILE A 200 6.48 -4.16 -6.74
CA ILE A 200 6.51 -4.30 -5.29
C ILE A 200 7.95 -4.14 -4.77
N TYR A 201 8.90 -4.77 -5.44
CA TYR A 201 10.31 -4.69 -5.06
C TYR A 201 10.90 -3.29 -5.25
N ILE A 202 10.71 -2.69 -6.43
CA ILE A 202 11.24 -1.36 -6.76
C ILE A 202 10.76 -0.30 -5.77
N ASN A 203 9.52 -0.41 -5.31
CA ASN A 203 8.92 0.56 -4.41
C ASN A 203 8.97 0.14 -2.93
N SER A 204 9.60 -0.98 -2.59
CA SER A 204 9.66 -1.53 -1.23
C SER A 204 8.26 -1.58 -0.58
N GLU A 205 7.24 -1.95 -1.33
CA GLU A 205 5.84 -1.74 -0.94
C GLU A 205 5.46 -2.46 0.35
N LEU A 206 5.93 -3.69 0.55
CA LEU A 206 5.54 -4.47 1.74
C LEU A 206 6.19 -3.92 3.02
N GLU A 207 7.46 -3.55 2.97
CA GLU A 207 8.16 -2.93 4.09
C GLU A 207 7.54 -1.56 4.46
N GLU A 208 7.18 -0.78 3.43
CA GLU A 208 6.50 0.50 3.61
C GLU A 208 5.17 0.33 4.35
N ILE A 209 4.39 -0.71 4.00
CA ILE A 209 3.12 -1.02 4.65
C ILE A 209 3.33 -1.38 6.12
N GLU A 210 4.28 -2.26 6.42
CA GLU A 210 4.58 -2.69 7.78
C GLU A 210 4.94 -1.49 8.66
N ARG A 211 5.84 -0.62 8.18
CA ARG A 211 6.24 0.58 8.91
C ARG A 211 5.11 1.58 9.07
N ALA A 212 4.26 1.73 8.06
CA ALA A 212 3.10 2.62 8.13
C ALA A 212 2.08 2.16 9.16
N LEU A 213 1.83 0.86 9.24
CA LEU A 213 0.91 0.28 10.23
C LEU A 213 1.44 0.48 11.65
N ASP A 214 2.73 0.23 11.88
CA ASP A 214 3.37 0.50 13.18
C ASP A 214 3.28 1.99 13.53
N GLY A 215 3.53 2.85 12.58
CA GLY A 215 3.43 4.30 12.75
C GLY A 215 2.00 4.75 13.05
N ALA A 216 1.01 4.17 12.38
CA ALA A 216 -0.40 4.48 12.64
C ALA A 216 -0.79 4.12 14.07
N LEU A 217 -0.36 2.96 14.55
CA LEU A 217 -0.62 2.54 15.94
C LEU A 217 0.00 3.51 16.95
N GLU A 218 1.21 3.99 16.68
CA GLU A 218 1.91 4.95 17.54
C GLU A 218 1.14 6.27 17.67
N VAL A 219 0.57 6.77 16.59
CA VAL A 219 0.00 8.13 16.54
C VAL A 219 -1.49 8.20 16.84
N LEU A 220 -2.22 7.08 16.74
CA LEU A 220 -3.66 7.07 16.95
C LEU A 220 -4.05 7.43 18.38
N ALA A 221 -5.05 8.29 18.51
CA ALA A 221 -5.73 8.55 19.74
C ALA A 221 -6.57 7.34 20.19
N PRO A 222 -6.90 7.22 21.49
CA PRO A 222 -7.92 6.25 21.92
C PRO A 222 -9.21 6.42 21.08
N GLU A 223 -9.80 5.32 20.66
CA GLU A 223 -10.96 5.27 19.75
C GLU A 223 -10.68 5.74 18.32
N GLY A 224 -9.43 6.10 18.01
CA GLY A 224 -9.02 6.42 16.64
C GLY A 224 -9.08 5.19 15.74
N ARG A 225 -9.40 5.41 14.47
CA ARG A 225 -9.64 4.34 13.49
C ARG A 225 -8.52 4.19 12.47
N LEU A 226 -8.20 2.95 12.17
CA LEU A 226 -7.35 2.58 11.05
C LEU A 226 -8.22 1.96 9.97
N SER A 227 -8.16 2.50 8.75
CA SER A 227 -8.94 2.03 7.59
C SER A 227 -7.97 1.76 6.44
N VAL A 228 -7.89 0.50 5.99
CA VAL A 228 -6.90 0.07 5.00
C VAL A 228 -7.55 -0.73 3.88
N ILE A 229 -7.33 -0.30 2.63
CA ILE A 229 -7.73 -1.03 1.43
C ILE A 229 -6.50 -1.72 0.84
N SER A 230 -6.58 -3.04 0.66
CA SER A 230 -5.58 -3.86 -0.02
C SER A 230 -6.12 -4.35 -1.36
N PHE A 231 -5.25 -4.57 -2.35
CA PHE A 231 -5.64 -5.03 -3.69
C PHE A 231 -5.05 -6.40 -4.06
N HIS A 232 -4.13 -6.92 -3.28
CA HIS A 232 -3.62 -8.28 -3.47
C HIS A 232 -3.33 -8.97 -2.14
N SER A 233 -3.15 -10.29 -2.21
CA SER A 233 -3.04 -11.14 -1.02
C SER A 233 -1.85 -10.83 -0.13
N LEU A 234 -0.73 -10.37 -0.70
CA LEU A 234 0.46 -10.03 0.09
C LEU A 234 0.21 -8.82 0.98
N GLU A 235 -0.42 -7.78 0.43
CA GLU A 235 -0.83 -6.60 1.20
C GLU A 235 -1.84 -6.98 2.28
N ASP A 236 -2.90 -7.67 1.90
CA ASP A 236 -3.96 -8.04 2.84
C ASP A 236 -3.45 -8.90 3.98
N ARG A 237 -2.53 -9.80 3.71
CA ARG A 237 -1.93 -10.67 4.75
C ARG A 237 -1.20 -9.84 5.81
N ILE A 238 -0.44 -8.83 5.39
CA ILE A 238 0.26 -7.93 6.33
C ILE A 238 -0.74 -7.18 7.19
N VAL A 239 -1.77 -6.60 6.60
CA VAL A 239 -2.80 -5.84 7.32
C VAL A 239 -3.58 -6.74 8.27
N LYS A 240 -4.02 -7.90 7.80
CA LYS A 240 -4.75 -8.89 8.58
C LYS A 240 -3.93 -9.36 9.79
N ASN A 241 -2.67 -9.71 9.58
CA ASN A 241 -1.78 -10.20 10.64
C ASN A 241 -1.48 -9.10 11.66
N PHE A 242 -1.29 -7.86 11.20
CA PHE A 242 -1.09 -6.71 12.08
C PHE A 242 -2.28 -6.49 13.00
N ILE A 243 -3.49 -6.44 12.46
CA ILE A 243 -4.71 -6.25 13.24
C ILE A 243 -4.91 -7.42 14.20
N ARG A 244 -4.69 -8.65 13.74
CA ARG A 244 -4.81 -9.85 14.58
C ARG A 244 -3.82 -9.82 15.75
N HIS A 245 -2.56 -9.52 15.48
CA HIS A 245 -1.51 -9.46 16.49
C HIS A 245 -1.85 -8.47 17.61
N HIS A 246 -2.30 -7.27 17.24
CA HIS A 246 -2.59 -6.20 18.18
C HIS A 246 -3.98 -6.31 18.84
N SER A 247 -4.87 -7.16 18.33
CA SER A 247 -6.23 -7.33 18.87
C SER A 247 -6.39 -8.55 19.77
N ARG A 248 -5.45 -9.48 19.78
CA ARG A 248 -5.56 -10.73 20.58
C ARG A 248 -5.09 -10.62 22.02
N GLY A 249 -4.25 -9.64 22.33
CA GLY A 249 -3.58 -9.57 23.63
C GLY A 249 -2.46 -10.59 23.76
N PRO A 250 -1.87 -10.74 24.97
CA PRO A 250 -0.73 -11.62 25.18
C PRO A 250 -1.13 -13.09 24.95
N GLN A 251 -0.32 -13.79 24.16
CA GLN A 251 -0.47 -15.23 23.92
C GLN A 251 0.30 -16.00 25.00
N VAL A 252 -0.40 -16.74 25.83
CA VAL A 252 0.18 -17.54 26.90
C VAL A 252 0.00 -19.00 26.56
N PRO A 253 1.06 -19.86 26.69
CA PRO A 253 0.92 -21.29 26.51
C PRO A 253 -0.14 -21.87 27.49
N ALA A 254 -0.98 -22.77 27.02
CA ALA A 254 -1.99 -23.41 27.84
C ALA A 254 -1.34 -24.10 29.06
N GLY A 255 -1.88 -23.84 30.27
CA GLY A 255 -1.39 -24.44 31.51
C GLY A 255 -0.31 -23.65 32.24
N LEU A 256 0.11 -22.48 31.74
CA LEU A 256 1.04 -21.62 32.49
C LEU A 256 0.26 -20.82 33.52
N PRO A 257 0.55 -20.97 34.83
CA PRO A 257 -0.16 -20.22 35.89
C PRO A 257 0.39 -18.79 35.94
N LEU A 258 -0.26 -17.86 35.25
CA LEU A 258 0.07 -16.44 35.29
C LEU A 258 -1.01 -15.69 36.07
N THR A 259 -0.58 -14.76 36.93
CA THR A 259 -1.48 -13.85 37.60
C THR A 259 -1.99 -12.79 36.63
N GLU A 260 -3.10 -12.14 36.97
CA GLU A 260 -3.60 -10.99 36.17
C GLU A 260 -2.56 -9.89 36.03
N ALA A 261 -1.78 -9.64 37.08
CA ALA A 261 -0.70 -8.64 37.06
C ALA A 261 0.40 -9.02 36.05
N GLN A 262 0.77 -10.31 35.99
CA GLN A 262 1.75 -10.79 35.02
C GLN A 262 1.22 -10.72 33.59
N LEU A 263 -0.05 -11.06 33.36
CA LEU A 263 -0.70 -10.90 32.06
C LEU A 263 -0.72 -9.44 31.60
N ARG A 264 -1.03 -8.51 32.50
CA ARG A 264 -1.00 -7.07 32.20
C ARG A 264 0.40 -6.57 31.87
N SER A 265 1.43 -7.10 32.54
CA SER A 265 2.83 -6.70 32.30
C SER A 265 3.36 -7.18 30.94
N MET A 266 2.73 -8.18 30.33
CA MET A 266 3.10 -8.71 29.01
C MET A 266 2.61 -7.86 27.84
N GLY A 267 1.94 -6.75 28.13
CA GLY A 267 1.31 -5.90 27.13
C GLY A 267 -0.11 -6.38 26.80
N GLY A 268 -1.05 -5.46 26.77
CA GLY A 268 -2.46 -5.73 26.49
C GLY A 268 -2.78 -5.60 24.98
N ARG A 269 -4.05 -5.80 24.69
CA ARG A 269 -4.62 -5.49 23.37
C ARG A 269 -4.53 -3.99 23.14
N THR A 270 -4.05 -3.60 21.96
CA THR A 270 -3.96 -2.20 21.56
C THR A 270 -5.02 -1.82 20.54
N LEU A 271 -5.47 -2.80 19.76
CA LEU A 271 -6.50 -2.63 18.74
C LEU A 271 -7.69 -3.55 18.99
N LYS A 272 -8.83 -3.12 18.46
CA LYS A 272 -10.05 -3.90 18.29
C LYS A 272 -10.32 -4.01 16.79
N SER A 273 -10.49 -5.22 16.28
CA SER A 273 -10.92 -5.42 14.89
C SER A 273 -12.39 -4.99 14.79
N VAL A 274 -12.67 -4.04 13.89
CA VAL A 274 -14.03 -3.49 13.71
C VAL A 274 -14.76 -4.16 12.57
N GLY A 275 -14.07 -4.44 11.46
CA GLY A 275 -14.72 -5.08 10.34
C GLY A 275 -13.82 -5.32 9.13
N LYS A 276 -14.42 -6.04 8.20
CA LYS A 276 -13.84 -6.38 6.89
C LYS A 276 -14.94 -6.24 5.85
N MET A 277 -14.64 -5.60 4.73
CA MET A 277 -15.60 -5.46 3.62
C MET A 277 -14.93 -5.78 2.29
N MET A 278 -15.71 -6.37 1.40
CA MET A 278 -15.38 -6.56 -0.01
C MET A 278 -16.12 -5.50 -0.83
N PRO A 279 -15.67 -5.17 -2.06
CA PRO A 279 -16.37 -4.17 -2.86
C PRO A 279 -17.75 -4.67 -3.27
N PRO A 280 -18.76 -3.76 -3.33
CA PRO A 280 -20.08 -4.11 -3.86
C PRO A 280 -19.99 -4.52 -5.34
N ASP A 281 -20.89 -5.39 -5.79
CA ASP A 281 -20.91 -5.86 -7.19
C ASP A 281 -21.04 -4.71 -8.19
N ALA A 282 -21.81 -3.67 -7.84
CA ALA A 282 -21.96 -2.47 -8.67
C ALA A 282 -20.63 -1.74 -8.88
N GLU A 283 -19.80 -1.63 -7.84
CA GLU A 283 -18.46 -1.01 -7.95
C GLU A 283 -17.52 -1.83 -8.83
N VAL A 284 -17.54 -3.15 -8.69
CA VAL A 284 -16.72 -4.05 -9.53
C VAL A 284 -17.16 -3.98 -11.00
N ALA A 285 -18.45 -3.82 -11.27
CA ALA A 285 -18.97 -3.65 -12.62
C ALA A 285 -18.47 -2.35 -13.27
N GLU A 286 -18.41 -1.25 -12.53
CA GLU A 286 -17.89 0.04 -13.02
C GLU A 286 -16.36 0.06 -13.11
N ASN A 287 -15.69 -0.55 -12.13
CA ASN A 287 -14.24 -0.58 -12.05
C ASN A 287 -13.74 -2.01 -11.75
N PRO A 288 -13.41 -2.80 -12.78
CA PRO A 288 -12.92 -4.17 -12.58
C PRO A 288 -11.67 -4.29 -11.71
N ARG A 289 -10.87 -3.22 -11.59
CA ARG A 289 -9.69 -3.18 -10.71
C ARG A 289 -10.06 -3.31 -9.24
N ALA A 290 -11.28 -2.96 -8.86
CA ALA A 290 -11.79 -3.08 -7.49
C ALA A 290 -12.09 -4.52 -7.07
N ARG A 291 -12.16 -5.47 -8.00
CA ARG A 291 -12.57 -6.87 -7.72
C ARG A 291 -11.77 -7.51 -6.59
N SER A 292 -10.46 -7.28 -6.56
CA SER A 292 -9.55 -7.91 -5.58
C SER A 292 -9.37 -7.10 -4.30
N SER A 293 -10.07 -5.97 -4.16
CA SER A 293 -9.90 -5.09 -3.01
C SER A 293 -10.53 -5.69 -1.74
N VAL A 294 -9.85 -5.47 -0.63
CA VAL A 294 -10.31 -5.85 0.71
C VAL A 294 -10.10 -4.65 1.62
N LEU A 295 -11.17 -4.22 2.28
CA LEU A 295 -11.12 -3.15 3.26
C LEU A 295 -11.16 -3.74 4.66
N ARG A 296 -10.23 -3.33 5.52
CA ARG A 296 -10.19 -3.70 6.92
C ARG A 296 -10.15 -2.48 7.81
N PHE A 297 -10.91 -2.50 8.88
CA PHE A 297 -10.86 -1.43 9.89
C PHE A 297 -10.51 -1.97 11.25
N ALA A 298 -9.80 -1.15 12.02
CA ALA A 298 -9.48 -1.40 13.42
C ALA A 298 -9.62 -0.11 14.22
N GLU A 299 -9.84 -0.25 15.51
CA GLU A 299 -9.97 0.89 16.42
C GLU A 299 -8.95 0.77 17.53
N ARG A 300 -8.29 1.89 17.86
CA ARG A 300 -7.39 1.97 19.01
C ARG A 300 -8.19 1.84 20.30
N ILE A 301 -7.81 0.88 21.15
CA ILE A 301 -8.49 0.64 22.41
C ILE A 301 -8.21 1.82 23.36
N LYS A 302 -9.25 2.22 24.08
CA LYS A 302 -9.16 3.17 25.19
C LYS A 302 -8.60 2.43 26.39
N GLU A 303 -7.50 2.92 26.99
CA GLU A 303 -6.92 2.37 28.22
C GLU A 303 -7.82 2.63 29.43
#